data_7b6bee4d1098fd308d006d418a0b8efd
#
_entry.id   7b6bee4d1098fd308d006d418a0b8efd
#
_cell.length_a   1.000
_cell.length_b   1.000
_cell.length_c   1.000
_cell.angle_alpha   90.00
_cell.angle_beta   90.00
_cell.angle_gamma   90.00
#
_symmetry.space_group_name_H-M   'P 1'
#
loop_
_entity.id
_entity.type
_entity.pdbx_description
1 polymer ?
#
loop_
_entity_poly.entity_id
_entity_poly.type
_entity_poly.pdbx_seq_one_letter_code
_entity_poly.pdbx_strand_id
1 'polypeptide(L)'
;MENKIYGCIDLKSFYASVECAERGLDPFKTNLVVADPSRGSGGICLAISPAMKNLGIKNRCRLFEIPKNVKYITALPRMKKYMEYSANIYSIYLKYMSKEDIYIYSIDECFFDFTPYLSSYGKTPREFAVMLMEAVMKNTGVCATAGIGTNLFLAKVALDITAKHISDNIGFLDENEFKKTIWHHRPITDIWNIGKGIAKRLEKYGVQDLYGVAHMDESILYKEFGANAEFLIDHSKGYEPCTIKEIHDYKPKTESISNGQILFNDYSFDDALIVLYEMVDQLVLELTQRKSKTDSISLYVRYSKECTASTGGTRKLNFRSSSYSKISAEFEKLYRETTKKNYPIRQINVGLNHIEEDEFQQLDLFGKVDDDKEIKAQKGIIEIKNKFGKNAVLRCSSLQDKATARIRNKLVGGHNGEL
;
A
#
# COMPACT_ATOMS: atom_id res chain seq x y z
N MET A 1 22.22 -13.06 -24.99
CA MET A 1 21.42 -12.12 -24.19
C MET A 1 22.28 -11.75 -23.00
N GLU A 2 22.48 -10.47 -22.71
CA GLU A 2 23.16 -10.06 -21.48
C GLU A 2 22.41 -10.64 -20.27
N ASN A 3 23.16 -11.25 -19.35
CA ASN A 3 22.56 -11.74 -18.10
C ASN A 3 22.11 -10.53 -17.29
N LYS A 4 20.81 -10.28 -17.24
CA LYS A 4 20.25 -9.20 -16.43
C LYS A 4 20.44 -9.49 -14.94
N ILE A 5 20.73 -8.44 -14.18
CA ILE A 5 20.88 -8.49 -12.72
C ILE A 5 20.02 -7.40 -12.11
N TYR A 6 19.11 -7.81 -11.26
CA TYR A 6 18.22 -6.92 -10.52
C TYR A 6 18.55 -6.93 -9.04
N GLY A 7 18.35 -5.78 -8.40
CA GLY A 7 18.40 -5.62 -6.95
C GLY A 7 17.01 -5.27 -6.40
N CYS A 8 16.74 -5.69 -5.18
CA CYS A 8 15.59 -5.24 -4.38
C CYS A 8 16.12 -4.84 -3.01
N ILE A 9 15.93 -3.59 -2.60
CA ILE A 9 16.44 -3.06 -1.31
C ILE A 9 15.27 -2.65 -0.44
N ASP A 10 15.23 -3.14 0.80
CA ASP A 10 14.24 -2.85 1.83
C ASP A 10 14.90 -2.19 3.04
N LEU A 11 14.26 -1.17 3.62
CA LEU A 11 14.75 -0.44 4.79
C LEU A 11 14.32 -1.14 6.08
N LYS A 12 15.28 -1.65 6.83
CA LYS A 12 15.02 -2.46 8.04
C LYS A 12 14.19 -1.72 9.07
N SER A 13 13.00 -2.27 9.38
CA SER A 13 12.10 -1.71 10.40
C SER A 13 11.88 -0.21 10.21
N PHE A 14 11.67 0.24 8.99
CA PHE A 14 11.81 1.61 8.50
C PHE A 14 11.35 2.68 9.50
N TYR A 15 10.06 2.71 9.88
CA TYR A 15 9.56 3.73 10.79
C TYR A 15 10.26 3.74 12.14
N ALA A 16 10.55 2.56 12.70
CA ALA A 16 11.25 2.47 13.99
C ALA A 16 12.72 2.89 13.85
N SER A 17 13.37 2.59 12.73
CA SER A 17 14.74 3.03 12.43
C SER A 17 14.82 4.54 12.26
N VAL A 18 13.86 5.16 11.56
CA VAL A 18 13.76 6.62 11.46
C VAL A 18 13.58 7.25 12.84
N GLU A 19 12.69 6.70 13.68
CA GLU A 19 12.49 7.22 15.04
C GLU A 19 13.72 7.08 15.92
N CYS A 20 14.51 6.03 15.74
CA CYS A 20 15.81 5.88 16.41
C CYS A 20 16.83 6.91 15.88
N ALA A 21 16.97 7.03 14.57
CA ALA A 21 17.91 7.98 13.94
C ALA A 21 17.64 9.44 14.37
N GLU A 22 16.37 9.86 14.38
CA GLU A 22 15.95 11.20 14.82
C GLU A 22 16.27 11.49 16.30
N ARG A 23 16.45 10.46 17.10
CA ARG A 23 16.78 10.55 18.54
C ARG A 23 18.26 10.26 18.83
N GLY A 24 19.08 10.01 17.82
CA GLY A 24 20.48 9.60 18.01
C GLY A 24 20.63 8.23 18.68
N LEU A 25 19.65 7.34 18.52
CA LEU A 25 19.63 6.01 19.13
C LEU A 25 19.99 4.93 18.10
N ASP A 26 20.65 3.88 18.58
CA ASP A 26 20.94 2.68 17.76
C ASP A 26 19.70 1.75 17.73
N PRO A 27 19.09 1.52 16.56
CA PRO A 27 17.89 0.68 16.45
C PRO A 27 18.15 -0.80 16.79
N PHE A 28 19.40 -1.26 16.75
CA PHE A 28 19.76 -2.64 17.12
C PHE A 28 19.94 -2.84 18.62
N LYS A 29 20.10 -1.74 19.40
CA LYS A 29 20.27 -1.76 20.86
C LYS A 29 19.08 -1.18 21.60
N THR A 30 18.23 -0.42 20.94
CA THR A 30 17.12 0.31 21.56
C THR A 30 15.80 -0.39 21.28
N ASN A 31 15.09 -0.76 22.33
CA ASN A 31 13.71 -1.23 22.21
C ASN A 31 12.80 -0.03 21.93
N LEU A 32 12.27 0.06 20.71
CA LEU A 32 11.38 1.14 20.30
C LEU A 32 10.22 0.59 19.45
N VAL A 33 9.03 1.12 19.72
CA VAL A 33 7.79 0.79 19.04
C VAL A 33 7.18 2.05 18.45
N VAL A 34 6.77 2.02 17.21
CA VAL A 34 5.97 3.07 16.59
C VAL A 34 4.50 2.68 16.70
N ALA A 35 3.78 3.34 17.59
CA ALA A 35 2.37 3.06 17.84
C ALA A 35 1.66 4.31 18.39
N ASP A 36 0.33 4.33 18.30
CA ASP A 36 -0.51 5.36 18.88
C ASP A 36 -1.27 4.83 20.11
N PRO A 37 -0.80 5.13 21.35
CA PRO A 37 -1.44 4.66 22.57
C PRO A 37 -2.87 5.21 22.77
N SER A 38 -3.22 6.33 22.13
CA SER A 38 -4.58 6.88 22.23
C SER A 38 -5.66 5.93 21.66
N ARG A 39 -5.23 4.95 20.85
CA ARG A 39 -6.09 3.88 20.33
C ARG A 39 -6.28 2.71 21.31
N GLY A 40 -5.77 2.85 22.53
CA GLY A 40 -5.83 1.82 23.58
C GLY A 40 -4.81 0.70 23.35
N SER A 41 -4.81 -0.29 24.26
CA SER A 41 -3.89 -1.44 24.23
C SER A 41 -4.03 -2.32 22.99
N GLY A 42 -5.18 -2.30 22.31
CA GLY A 42 -5.41 -2.97 21.04
C GLY A 42 -4.81 -2.24 19.82
N GLY A 43 -4.17 -1.08 20.01
CA GLY A 43 -3.46 -0.35 18.95
C GLY A 43 -2.40 -1.22 18.27
N ILE A 44 -2.32 -1.15 16.93
CA ILE A 44 -1.30 -1.89 16.16
C ILE A 44 0.05 -1.16 16.25
N CYS A 45 1.11 -1.92 16.43
CA CYS A 45 2.48 -1.44 16.30
C CYS A 45 2.82 -1.36 14.81
N LEU A 46 2.94 -0.15 14.25
CA LEU A 46 3.25 0.06 12.84
C LEU A 46 4.64 -0.47 12.47
N ALA A 47 5.58 -0.29 13.39
CA ALA A 47 6.92 -0.84 13.31
C ALA A 47 7.48 -1.07 14.71
N ILE A 48 8.39 -2.01 14.81
CA ILE A 48 9.21 -2.25 16.00
C ILE A 48 10.69 -2.25 15.59
N SER A 49 11.56 -1.82 16.49
CA SER A 49 13.00 -1.80 16.23
C SER A 49 13.57 -3.22 16.02
N PRO A 50 14.72 -3.36 15.32
CA PRO A 50 15.43 -4.62 15.24
C PRO A 50 15.74 -5.24 16.60
N ALA A 51 16.08 -4.42 17.61
CA ALA A 51 16.28 -4.89 18.99
C ALA A 51 15.07 -5.64 19.54
N MET A 52 13.86 -5.12 19.32
CA MET A 52 12.62 -5.80 19.75
C MET A 52 12.33 -7.08 18.95
N LYS A 53 12.65 -7.10 17.65
CA LYS A 53 12.55 -8.32 16.85
C LYS A 53 13.47 -9.42 17.37
N ASN A 54 14.67 -9.07 17.80
CA ASN A 54 15.61 -10.01 18.41
C ASN A 54 15.11 -10.60 19.74
N LEU A 55 14.18 -9.93 20.43
CA LEU A 55 13.47 -10.46 21.59
C LEU A 55 12.29 -11.39 21.21
N GLY A 56 12.11 -11.72 19.93
CA GLY A 56 11.03 -12.58 19.43
C GLY A 56 9.67 -11.87 19.29
N ILE A 57 9.62 -10.54 19.44
CA ILE A 57 8.37 -9.79 19.28
C ILE A 57 8.06 -9.66 17.79
N LYS A 58 6.82 -9.99 17.42
CA LYS A 58 6.37 -9.96 16.02
C LYS A 58 6.14 -8.55 15.54
N ASN A 59 6.53 -8.25 14.29
CA ASN A 59 6.17 -7.01 13.63
C ASN A 59 4.63 -6.91 13.49
N ARG A 60 4.09 -5.69 13.56
CA ARG A 60 2.65 -5.43 13.51
C ARG A 60 1.82 -6.12 14.61
N CYS A 61 2.45 -6.49 15.74
CA CYS A 61 1.76 -6.94 16.94
C CYS A 61 0.85 -5.84 17.51
N ARG A 62 -0.05 -6.21 18.39
CA ARG A 62 -0.81 -5.27 19.21
C ARG A 62 0.01 -4.86 20.42
N LEU A 63 -0.21 -3.65 20.96
CA LEU A 63 0.53 -3.20 22.17
C LEU A 63 0.39 -4.16 23.35
N PHE A 64 -0.80 -4.78 23.53
CA PHE A 64 -1.00 -5.76 24.63
C PHE A 64 -0.26 -7.09 24.43
N GLU A 65 0.19 -7.40 23.21
CA GLU A 65 0.96 -8.62 22.92
C GLU A 65 2.44 -8.48 23.27
N ILE A 66 2.91 -7.26 23.56
CA ILE A 66 4.28 -7.04 24.01
C ILE A 66 4.39 -7.51 25.47
N PRO A 67 5.36 -8.39 25.80
CA PRO A 67 5.53 -8.88 27.17
C PRO A 67 5.75 -7.74 28.18
N LYS A 68 5.07 -7.79 29.32
CA LYS A 68 5.09 -6.71 30.33
C LYS A 68 6.47 -6.44 30.94
N ASN A 69 7.37 -7.42 30.89
CA ASN A 69 8.76 -7.31 31.38
C ASN A 69 9.69 -6.60 30.38
N VAL A 70 9.26 -6.37 29.16
CA VAL A 70 10.06 -5.65 28.16
C VAL A 70 9.82 -4.14 28.30
N LYS A 71 10.88 -3.43 28.68
CA LYS A 71 10.88 -1.95 28.67
C LYS A 71 11.19 -1.46 27.25
N TYR A 72 10.40 -0.51 26.76
CA TYR A 72 10.55 0.05 25.42
C TYR A 72 10.10 1.52 25.36
N ILE A 73 10.57 2.23 24.33
CA ILE A 73 10.14 3.59 23.99
C ILE A 73 8.96 3.48 23.03
N THR A 74 7.89 4.21 23.29
CA THR A 74 6.78 4.38 22.35
C THR A 74 6.95 5.68 21.61
N ALA A 75 7.10 5.61 20.28
CA ALA A 75 7.11 6.75 19.40
C ALA A 75 5.74 6.88 18.70
N LEU A 76 5.17 8.07 18.72
CA LEU A 76 3.96 8.36 17.94
C LEU A 76 4.28 8.34 16.44
N PRO A 77 3.38 7.82 15.57
CA PRO A 77 3.61 7.84 14.13
C PRO A 77 3.76 9.26 13.60
N ARG A 78 4.79 9.49 12.77
CA ARG A 78 5.06 10.76 12.08
C ARG A 78 5.12 10.50 10.57
N MET A 79 3.96 10.20 9.97
CA MET A 79 3.90 9.70 8.59
C MET A 79 4.56 10.63 7.57
N LYS A 80 4.42 11.96 7.71
CA LYS A 80 5.12 12.93 6.84
C LYS A 80 6.63 12.81 6.94
N LYS A 81 7.15 12.64 8.16
CA LYS A 81 8.58 12.44 8.40
C LYS A 81 9.10 11.18 7.71
N TYR A 82 8.34 10.08 7.75
CA TYR A 82 8.72 8.85 7.05
C TYR A 82 8.71 9.03 5.53
N MET A 83 7.75 9.78 4.99
CA MET A 83 7.73 10.15 3.56
C MET A 83 8.93 11.02 3.18
N GLU A 84 9.34 11.99 4.02
CA GLU A 84 10.53 12.81 3.81
C GLU A 84 11.81 11.95 3.79
N TYR A 85 11.94 10.99 4.73
CA TYR A 85 13.07 10.07 4.75
C TYR A 85 13.09 9.17 3.50
N SER A 86 11.95 8.63 3.10
CA SER A 86 11.82 7.81 1.89
C SER A 86 12.23 8.60 0.65
N ALA A 87 11.75 9.84 0.49
CA ALA A 87 12.11 10.72 -0.62
C ALA A 87 13.60 11.07 -0.62
N ASN A 88 14.18 11.33 0.57
CA ASN A 88 15.62 11.57 0.71
C ASN A 88 16.44 10.34 0.32
N ILE A 89 16.05 9.15 0.76
CA ILE A 89 16.71 7.88 0.40
C ILE A 89 16.64 7.65 -1.11
N TYR A 90 15.47 7.87 -1.73
CA TYR A 90 15.36 7.80 -3.18
C TYR A 90 16.32 8.80 -3.88
N SER A 91 16.44 10.03 -3.36
CA SER A 91 17.39 11.01 -3.90
C SER A 91 18.85 10.57 -3.76
N ILE A 92 19.18 9.75 -2.76
CA ILE A 92 20.51 9.15 -2.61
C ILE A 92 20.74 8.13 -3.73
N TYR A 93 19.79 7.25 -4.02
CA TYR A 93 19.89 6.29 -5.11
C TYR A 93 20.07 6.97 -6.47
N LEU A 94 19.39 8.08 -6.72
CA LEU A 94 19.53 8.87 -7.95
C LEU A 94 20.94 9.46 -8.19
N LYS A 95 21.82 9.48 -7.18
CA LYS A 95 23.24 9.86 -7.36
C LYS A 95 24.07 8.75 -8.01
N TYR A 96 23.58 7.52 -8.01
CA TYR A 96 24.28 6.33 -8.48
C TYR A 96 23.63 5.72 -9.71
N MET A 97 22.35 5.93 -9.90
CA MET A 97 21.54 5.26 -10.93
C MET A 97 20.52 6.23 -11.53
N SER A 98 20.12 5.98 -12.77
CA SER A 98 19.03 6.70 -13.43
C SER A 98 17.67 6.32 -12.85
N LYS A 99 16.73 7.25 -12.89
CA LYS A 99 15.35 7.02 -12.42
C LYS A 99 14.61 5.94 -13.25
N GLU A 100 14.99 5.78 -14.51
CA GLU A 100 14.44 4.79 -15.43
C GLU A 100 14.76 3.35 -14.99
N ASP A 101 15.84 3.16 -14.24
CA ASP A 101 16.30 1.86 -13.75
C ASP A 101 15.94 1.61 -12.28
N ILE A 102 15.12 2.50 -11.68
CA ILE A 102 14.63 2.39 -10.31
C ILE A 102 13.10 2.32 -10.32
N TYR A 103 12.53 1.29 -9.69
CA TYR A 103 11.09 1.20 -9.43
C TYR A 103 10.81 1.30 -7.93
N ILE A 104 10.10 2.35 -7.51
CA ILE A 104 9.66 2.53 -6.13
C ILE A 104 8.47 1.62 -5.88
N TYR A 105 8.69 0.52 -5.17
CA TYR A 105 7.66 -0.48 -4.86
C TYR A 105 6.80 -0.06 -3.67
N SER A 106 7.43 0.50 -2.63
CA SER A 106 6.74 1.02 -1.44
C SER A 106 7.51 2.18 -0.82
N ILE A 107 7.05 2.67 0.33
CA ILE A 107 7.72 3.74 1.09
C ILE A 107 9.12 3.35 1.59
N ASP A 108 9.39 2.05 1.71
CA ASP A 108 10.62 1.48 2.28
C ASP A 108 11.32 0.48 1.36
N GLU A 109 10.81 0.27 0.14
CA GLU A 109 11.33 -0.74 -0.77
C GLU A 109 11.42 -0.25 -2.21
N CYS A 110 12.56 -0.50 -2.87
CA CYS A 110 12.80 -0.19 -4.27
C CYS A 110 13.42 -1.39 -5.01
N PHE A 111 13.04 -1.54 -6.28
CA PHE A 111 13.72 -2.41 -7.24
C PHE A 111 14.65 -1.60 -8.13
N PHE A 112 15.70 -2.28 -8.61
CA PHE A 112 16.76 -1.68 -9.40
C PHE A 112 17.17 -2.61 -10.54
N ASP A 113 17.43 -2.09 -11.73
CA ASP A 113 18.18 -2.79 -12.76
C ASP A 113 19.68 -2.44 -12.57
N PHE A 114 20.45 -3.37 -12.02
CA PHE A 114 21.90 -3.19 -11.80
C PHE A 114 22.71 -3.38 -13.06
N THR A 115 22.16 -4.05 -14.08
CA THR A 115 22.88 -4.51 -15.27
C THR A 115 23.77 -3.42 -15.90
N PRO A 116 23.26 -2.21 -16.24
CA PRO A 116 24.08 -1.21 -16.93
C PRO A 116 25.15 -0.56 -16.05
N TYR A 117 25.09 -0.76 -14.73
CA TYR A 117 25.96 -0.07 -13.77
C TYR A 117 27.17 -0.90 -13.32
N LEU A 118 27.07 -2.24 -13.36
CA LEU A 118 28.11 -3.12 -12.84
C LEU A 118 29.46 -2.91 -13.51
N SER A 119 29.47 -2.84 -14.85
CA SER A 119 30.71 -2.57 -15.62
C SER A 119 31.20 -1.14 -15.41
N SER A 120 30.30 -0.16 -15.38
CA SER A 120 30.63 1.25 -15.22
C SER A 120 31.30 1.56 -13.87
N TYR A 121 30.85 0.88 -12.81
CA TYR A 121 31.43 1.02 -11.47
C TYR A 121 32.55 0.01 -11.20
N GLY A 122 32.80 -0.95 -12.09
CA GLY A 122 33.77 -2.04 -11.88
C GLY A 122 33.45 -2.89 -10.66
N LYS A 123 32.15 -3.14 -10.39
CA LYS A 123 31.66 -3.84 -9.19
C LYS A 123 30.88 -5.10 -9.53
N THR A 124 31.01 -6.08 -8.66
CA THR A 124 30.09 -7.21 -8.63
C THR A 124 28.71 -6.76 -8.18
N PRO A 125 27.63 -7.53 -8.49
CA PRO A 125 26.27 -7.20 -8.03
C PRO A 125 26.20 -6.97 -6.52
N ARG A 126 26.93 -7.79 -5.74
CA ARG A 126 26.98 -7.68 -4.29
C ARG A 126 27.67 -6.40 -3.82
N GLU A 127 28.82 -6.07 -4.37
CA GLU A 127 29.56 -4.84 -4.03
C GLU A 127 28.76 -3.58 -4.40
N PHE A 128 27.99 -3.64 -5.49
CA PHE A 128 27.13 -2.55 -5.90
C PHE A 128 25.94 -2.37 -4.91
N ALA A 129 25.30 -3.46 -4.49
CA ALA A 129 24.27 -3.41 -3.45
C ALA A 129 24.82 -2.86 -2.13
N VAL A 130 26.00 -3.31 -1.68
CA VAL A 130 26.68 -2.79 -0.48
C VAL A 130 26.91 -1.30 -0.58
N MET A 131 27.41 -0.81 -1.71
CA MET A 131 27.65 0.61 -1.95
C MET A 131 26.36 1.44 -1.77
N LEU A 132 25.24 0.99 -2.32
CA LEU A 132 23.96 1.69 -2.16
C LEU A 132 23.47 1.65 -0.70
N MET A 133 23.56 0.50 -0.04
CA MET A 133 23.16 0.34 1.36
C MET A 133 23.99 1.20 2.31
N GLU A 134 25.31 1.27 2.12
CA GLU A 134 26.24 2.12 2.88
C GLU A 134 25.96 3.60 2.65
N ALA A 135 25.64 4.00 1.40
CA ALA A 135 25.26 5.36 1.09
C ALA A 135 23.97 5.77 1.84
N VAL A 136 22.98 4.89 1.93
CA VAL A 136 21.76 5.12 2.72
C VAL A 136 22.11 5.23 4.20
N MET A 137 22.83 4.27 4.76
CA MET A 137 23.22 4.26 6.18
C MET A 137 24.00 5.51 6.57
N LYS A 138 24.99 5.90 5.78
CA LYS A 138 25.84 7.07 6.04
C LYS A 138 25.06 8.38 6.06
N ASN A 139 24.05 8.52 5.18
CA ASN A 139 23.31 9.78 5.05
C ASN A 139 22.08 9.87 5.93
N THR A 140 21.51 8.73 6.39
CA THR A 140 20.22 8.70 7.07
C THR A 140 20.22 7.95 8.40
N GLY A 141 21.23 7.17 8.69
CA GLY A 141 21.27 6.28 9.85
C GLY A 141 20.32 5.08 9.75
N VAL A 142 19.70 4.84 8.58
CA VAL A 142 18.77 3.74 8.36
C VAL A 142 19.49 2.59 7.68
N CYS A 143 19.42 1.40 8.28
CA CYS A 143 19.95 0.17 7.70
C CYS A 143 19.02 -0.39 6.61
N ALA A 144 19.62 -1.03 5.62
CA ALA A 144 18.91 -1.72 4.55
C ALA A 144 19.25 -3.22 4.50
N THR A 145 18.44 -3.96 3.73
CA THR A 145 18.62 -5.36 3.36
C THR A 145 18.48 -5.44 1.86
N ALA A 146 19.26 -6.24 1.18
CA ALA A 146 19.21 -6.37 -0.28
C ALA A 146 18.99 -7.81 -0.72
N GLY A 147 18.14 -8.00 -1.72
CA GLY A 147 18.05 -9.22 -2.51
C GLY A 147 18.55 -8.95 -3.92
N ILE A 148 19.32 -9.84 -4.47
CA ILE A 148 19.87 -9.78 -5.83
C ILE A 148 19.40 -11.00 -6.60
N GLY A 149 18.97 -10.82 -7.84
CA GLY A 149 18.49 -11.92 -8.67
C GLY A 149 18.65 -11.66 -10.15
N THR A 150 18.51 -12.70 -10.95
CA THR A 150 18.56 -12.63 -12.42
C THR A 150 17.27 -12.09 -13.04
N ASN A 151 16.22 -11.90 -12.22
CA ASN A 151 14.97 -11.23 -12.56
C ASN A 151 14.36 -10.59 -11.31
N LEU A 152 13.27 -9.81 -11.47
CA LEU A 152 12.63 -9.08 -10.37
C LEU A 152 12.05 -10.02 -9.30
N PHE A 153 11.48 -11.15 -9.69
CA PHE A 153 10.95 -12.14 -8.76
C PHE A 153 12.05 -12.75 -7.89
N LEU A 154 13.14 -13.19 -8.50
CA LEU A 154 14.27 -13.76 -7.76
C LEU A 154 14.95 -12.75 -6.84
N ALA A 155 15.09 -11.49 -7.28
CA ALA A 155 15.59 -10.41 -6.41
C ALA A 155 14.68 -10.20 -5.17
N LYS A 156 13.35 -10.22 -5.37
CA LYS A 156 12.40 -10.07 -4.26
C LYS A 156 12.42 -11.27 -3.31
N VAL A 157 12.45 -12.49 -3.84
CA VAL A 157 12.51 -13.71 -3.02
C VAL A 157 13.85 -13.80 -2.27
N ALA A 158 14.97 -13.41 -2.92
CA ALA A 158 16.27 -13.31 -2.27
C ALA A 158 16.25 -12.33 -1.08
N LEU A 159 15.57 -11.18 -1.24
CA LEU A 159 15.38 -10.22 -0.17
C LEU A 159 14.55 -10.82 0.99
N ASP A 160 13.37 -11.37 0.68
CA ASP A 160 12.38 -11.73 1.70
C ASP A 160 12.75 -12.99 2.47
N ILE A 161 13.40 -13.97 1.81
CA ILE A 161 13.70 -15.27 2.40
C ILE A 161 15.18 -15.41 2.71
N THR A 162 16.08 -15.15 1.74
CA THR A 162 17.50 -15.43 1.91
C THR A 162 18.19 -14.34 2.76
N ALA A 163 18.07 -13.07 2.39
CA ALA A 163 18.82 -11.97 3.00
C ALA A 163 18.50 -11.74 4.47
N LYS A 164 17.27 -12.04 4.91
CA LYS A 164 16.83 -11.86 6.30
C LYS A 164 17.49 -12.84 7.28
N HIS A 165 18.06 -13.93 6.78
CA HIS A 165 18.68 -15.01 7.55
C HIS A 165 20.22 -15.05 7.45
N ILE A 166 20.82 -14.09 6.72
CA ILE A 166 22.27 -13.99 6.53
C ILE A 166 22.81 -12.77 7.28
N SER A 167 23.99 -12.90 7.88
CA SER A 167 24.57 -11.85 8.75
C SER A 167 24.86 -10.53 8.06
N ASP A 168 25.16 -10.54 6.77
CA ASP A 168 25.45 -9.37 5.97
C ASP A 168 24.22 -8.75 5.26
N ASN A 169 23.04 -9.36 5.45
CA ASN A 169 21.77 -8.87 4.94
C ASN A 169 21.66 -8.76 3.41
N ILE A 170 22.39 -9.60 2.67
CA ILE A 170 22.39 -9.63 1.20
C ILE A 170 22.18 -11.05 0.70
N GLY A 171 21.01 -11.31 0.09
CA GLY A 171 20.71 -12.58 -0.58
C GLY A 171 20.98 -12.51 -2.08
N PHE A 172 21.32 -13.64 -2.68
CA PHE A 172 21.44 -13.80 -4.13
C PHE A 172 20.71 -15.06 -4.57
N LEU A 173 19.92 -14.96 -5.65
CA LEU A 173 19.27 -16.08 -6.30
C LEU A 173 19.37 -15.95 -7.82
N ASP A 174 19.88 -17.00 -8.45
CA ASP A 174 19.58 -17.33 -9.84
C ASP A 174 18.55 -18.47 -9.89
N GLU A 175 18.13 -18.87 -11.07
CA GLU A 175 17.14 -19.94 -11.26
C GLU A 175 17.60 -21.30 -10.70
N ASN A 176 18.90 -21.60 -10.75
CA ASN A 176 19.44 -22.84 -10.23
C ASN A 176 19.46 -22.85 -8.70
N GLU A 177 19.92 -21.76 -8.10
CA GLU A 177 19.95 -21.61 -6.65
C GLU A 177 18.55 -21.53 -6.05
N PHE A 178 17.61 -20.86 -6.74
CA PHE A 178 16.20 -20.85 -6.41
C PHE A 178 15.61 -22.26 -6.33
N LYS A 179 15.83 -23.09 -7.36
CA LYS A 179 15.33 -24.47 -7.37
C LYS A 179 15.94 -25.33 -6.26
N LYS A 180 17.22 -25.10 -5.91
CA LYS A 180 17.89 -25.84 -4.84
C LYS A 180 17.41 -25.45 -3.45
N THR A 181 17.17 -24.15 -3.19
CA THR A 181 17.03 -23.63 -1.83
C THR A 181 15.62 -23.14 -1.49
N ILE A 182 14.85 -22.70 -2.49
CA ILE A 182 13.56 -22.04 -2.28
C ILE A 182 12.37 -22.90 -2.75
N TRP A 183 12.56 -23.79 -3.70
CA TRP A 183 11.47 -24.53 -4.34
C TRP A 183 10.54 -25.25 -3.33
N HIS A 184 11.12 -25.77 -2.24
CA HIS A 184 10.40 -26.43 -1.14
C HIS A 184 10.19 -25.56 0.09
N HIS A 185 10.40 -24.23 -0.03
CA HIS A 185 10.19 -23.32 1.10
C HIS A 185 8.75 -23.32 1.58
N ARG A 186 8.57 -23.35 2.90
CA ARG A 186 7.26 -23.31 3.57
C ARG A 186 7.28 -22.37 4.75
N PRO A 187 6.19 -21.62 4.98
CA PRO A 187 4.90 -21.67 4.27
C PRO A 187 4.99 -20.97 2.91
N ILE A 188 4.21 -21.42 1.92
CA ILE A 188 4.17 -20.82 0.57
C ILE A 188 3.75 -19.34 0.58
N THR A 189 3.09 -18.88 1.65
CA THR A 189 2.69 -17.47 1.85
C THR A 189 3.86 -16.52 2.11
N ASP A 190 5.07 -17.01 2.29
CA ASP A 190 6.27 -16.18 2.37
C ASP A 190 6.76 -15.77 0.97
N ILE A 191 6.29 -16.47 -0.05
CA ILE A 191 6.61 -16.16 -1.44
C ILE A 191 5.80 -14.93 -1.90
N TRP A 192 6.49 -14.01 -2.53
CA TRP A 192 5.91 -12.79 -3.08
C TRP A 192 4.68 -13.07 -3.96
N ASN A 193 3.64 -12.28 -3.79
CA ASN A 193 2.33 -12.39 -4.45
C ASN A 193 1.50 -13.63 -4.07
N ILE A 194 1.93 -14.50 -3.16
CA ILE A 194 1.15 -15.63 -2.68
C ILE A 194 0.56 -15.32 -1.30
N GLY A 195 -0.65 -14.80 -1.29
CA GLY A 195 -1.39 -14.56 -0.05
C GLY A 195 -2.18 -15.79 0.43
N LYS A 196 -2.76 -15.69 1.63
CA LYS A 196 -3.58 -16.77 2.24
C LYS A 196 -4.70 -17.28 1.34
N GLY A 197 -5.29 -16.42 0.50
CA GLY A 197 -6.35 -16.82 -0.42
C GLY A 197 -5.86 -17.75 -1.53
N ILE A 198 -4.67 -17.49 -2.08
CA ILE A 198 -4.04 -18.37 -3.07
C ILE A 198 -3.59 -19.67 -2.40
N ALA A 199 -2.89 -19.59 -1.27
CA ALA A 199 -2.44 -20.76 -0.52
C ALA A 199 -3.59 -21.72 -0.18
N LYS A 200 -4.74 -21.20 0.32
CA LYS A 200 -5.92 -22.01 0.63
C LYS A 200 -6.52 -22.71 -0.61
N ARG A 201 -6.42 -22.11 -1.79
CA ARG A 201 -6.89 -22.75 -3.04
C ARG A 201 -5.92 -23.82 -3.52
N LEU A 202 -4.62 -23.61 -3.40
CA LEU A 202 -3.58 -24.60 -3.71
C LEU A 202 -3.65 -25.82 -2.77
N GLU A 203 -3.94 -25.59 -1.49
CA GLU A 203 -4.08 -26.64 -0.47
C GLU A 203 -5.17 -27.67 -0.84
N LYS A 204 -6.23 -27.29 -1.55
CA LYS A 204 -7.27 -28.23 -2.06
C LYS A 204 -6.68 -29.32 -2.96
N TYR A 205 -5.55 -29.07 -3.58
CA TYR A 205 -4.84 -29.97 -4.48
C TYR A 205 -3.59 -30.59 -3.82
N GLY A 206 -3.43 -30.41 -2.51
CA GLY A 206 -2.27 -30.90 -1.75
C GLY A 206 -0.97 -30.12 -2.00
N VAL A 207 -1.04 -28.96 -2.65
CA VAL A 207 0.11 -28.13 -3.00
C VAL A 207 0.42 -27.13 -1.88
N GLN A 208 1.64 -27.17 -1.34
CA GLN A 208 2.10 -26.39 -0.19
C GLN A 208 3.39 -25.59 -0.44
N ASP A 209 4.01 -25.75 -1.59
CA ASP A 209 5.27 -25.11 -1.99
C ASP A 209 5.32 -24.86 -3.51
N LEU A 210 6.34 -24.14 -3.98
CA LEU A 210 6.49 -23.82 -5.39
C LEU A 210 6.81 -25.04 -6.27
N TYR A 211 7.47 -26.06 -5.70
CA TYR A 211 7.67 -27.33 -6.40
C TYR A 211 6.36 -27.96 -6.79
N GLY A 212 5.41 -28.01 -5.85
CA GLY A 212 4.07 -28.51 -6.12
C GLY A 212 3.33 -27.72 -7.19
N VAL A 213 3.45 -26.37 -7.17
CA VAL A 213 2.87 -25.51 -8.22
C VAL A 213 3.48 -25.82 -9.59
N ALA A 214 4.80 -25.94 -9.67
CA ALA A 214 5.53 -26.20 -10.94
C ALA A 214 5.17 -27.54 -11.59
N HIS A 215 4.67 -28.51 -10.80
CA HIS A 215 4.29 -29.85 -11.27
C HIS A 215 2.76 -30.04 -11.34
N MET A 216 2.01 -28.99 -11.10
CA MET A 216 0.57 -28.99 -11.24
C MET A 216 0.16 -28.86 -12.71
N ASP A 217 -0.96 -29.46 -13.09
CA ASP A 217 -1.53 -29.24 -14.43
C ASP A 217 -1.91 -27.76 -14.60
N GLU A 218 -1.36 -27.13 -15.62
CA GLU A 218 -1.58 -25.70 -15.91
C GLU A 218 -3.07 -25.40 -16.14
N SER A 219 -3.85 -26.34 -16.72
CA SER A 219 -5.28 -26.18 -16.94
C SER A 219 -6.05 -26.01 -15.64
N ILE A 220 -5.62 -26.69 -14.57
CA ILE A 220 -6.18 -26.55 -13.23
C ILE A 220 -5.85 -25.18 -12.65
N LEU A 221 -4.60 -24.72 -12.82
CA LEU A 221 -4.19 -23.40 -12.36
C LEU A 221 -4.98 -22.29 -13.06
N TYR A 222 -5.15 -22.35 -14.38
CA TYR A 222 -5.98 -21.38 -15.11
C TYR A 222 -7.45 -21.42 -14.69
N LYS A 223 -8.00 -22.61 -14.42
CA LYS A 223 -9.38 -22.76 -13.92
C LYS A 223 -9.57 -22.11 -12.55
N GLU A 224 -8.62 -22.26 -11.64
CA GLU A 224 -8.71 -21.74 -10.26
C GLU A 224 -8.35 -20.25 -10.16
N PHE A 225 -7.41 -19.76 -10.95
CA PHE A 225 -6.79 -18.43 -10.78
C PHE A 225 -7.03 -17.49 -11.96
N GLY A 226 -7.59 -17.99 -13.08
CA GLY A 226 -7.76 -17.18 -14.29
C GLY A 226 -6.43 -16.67 -14.83
N ALA A 227 -6.40 -15.43 -15.30
CA ALA A 227 -5.17 -14.78 -15.80
C ALA A 227 -4.03 -14.74 -14.76
N ASN A 228 -4.36 -14.76 -13.48
CA ASN A 228 -3.36 -14.80 -12.41
C ASN A 228 -2.61 -16.15 -12.32
N ALA A 229 -3.03 -17.19 -13.06
CA ALA A 229 -2.29 -18.44 -13.13
C ALA A 229 -0.92 -18.26 -13.78
N GLU A 230 -0.81 -17.36 -14.74
CA GLU A 230 0.42 -17.13 -15.51
C GLU A 230 1.60 -16.79 -14.60
N PHE A 231 1.44 -15.80 -13.70
CA PHE A 231 2.51 -15.46 -12.77
C PHE A 231 2.81 -16.59 -11.77
N LEU A 232 1.84 -17.41 -11.36
CA LEU A 232 2.09 -18.57 -10.49
C LEU A 232 2.92 -19.63 -11.18
N ILE A 233 2.61 -19.91 -12.46
CA ILE A 233 3.35 -20.88 -13.30
C ILE A 233 4.79 -20.41 -13.49
N ASP A 234 4.98 -19.15 -13.90
CA ASP A 234 6.27 -18.56 -14.16
C ASP A 234 7.14 -18.49 -12.90
N HIS A 235 6.60 -17.91 -11.84
CA HIS A 235 7.31 -17.78 -10.57
C HIS A 235 7.64 -19.14 -9.94
N SER A 236 6.81 -20.16 -10.14
CA SER A 236 7.13 -21.51 -9.66
C SER A 236 8.36 -22.11 -10.33
N LYS A 237 8.69 -21.66 -11.55
CA LYS A 237 9.87 -22.05 -12.31
C LYS A 237 11.07 -21.12 -12.08
N GLY A 238 10.91 -20.05 -11.30
CA GLY A 238 11.91 -19.00 -11.07
C GLY A 238 12.03 -18.00 -12.22
N TYR A 239 11.01 -17.92 -13.07
CA TYR A 239 10.97 -17.06 -14.25
C TYR A 239 10.10 -15.82 -13.98
N GLU A 240 10.54 -14.66 -14.44
CA GLU A 240 9.79 -13.40 -14.46
C GLU A 240 10.24 -12.57 -15.67
N PRO A 241 9.38 -12.43 -16.67
CA PRO A 241 9.73 -11.69 -17.89
C PRO A 241 9.67 -10.18 -17.73
N CYS A 242 8.91 -9.69 -16.75
CA CYS A 242 8.68 -8.26 -16.55
C CYS A 242 9.97 -7.52 -16.19
N THR A 243 10.18 -6.38 -16.81
CA THR A 243 11.32 -5.48 -16.57
C THR A 243 10.86 -4.18 -15.94
N ILE A 244 11.78 -3.43 -15.30
CA ILE A 244 11.48 -2.09 -14.73
C ILE A 244 10.96 -1.15 -15.82
N LYS A 245 11.49 -1.23 -17.04
CA LYS A 245 11.03 -0.44 -18.17
C LYS A 245 9.56 -0.72 -18.49
N GLU A 246 9.16 -1.99 -18.57
CA GLU A 246 7.77 -2.38 -18.83
C GLU A 246 6.83 -1.93 -17.70
N ILE A 247 7.29 -1.95 -16.45
CA ILE A 247 6.52 -1.39 -15.33
C ILE A 247 6.29 0.12 -15.50
N HIS A 248 7.31 0.87 -15.91
CA HIS A 248 7.18 2.31 -16.17
C HIS A 248 6.30 2.63 -17.37
N ASP A 249 6.37 1.83 -18.41
CA ASP A 249 5.60 2.01 -19.64
C ASP A 249 4.15 1.53 -19.51
N TYR A 250 3.82 0.76 -18.47
CA TYR A 250 2.49 0.19 -18.26
C TYR A 250 1.44 1.28 -17.99
N LYS A 251 0.39 1.27 -18.80
CA LYS A 251 -0.81 2.10 -18.60
C LYS A 251 -2.00 1.20 -18.30
N PRO A 252 -2.66 1.35 -17.15
CA PRO A 252 -3.83 0.56 -16.82
C PRO A 252 -4.98 0.87 -17.80
N LYS A 253 -5.73 -0.15 -18.20
CA LYS A 253 -6.90 0.01 -19.09
C LYS A 253 -8.05 0.73 -18.39
N THR A 254 -8.13 0.65 -17.09
CA THR A 254 -9.17 1.30 -16.27
C THR A 254 -8.53 1.82 -14.99
N GLU A 255 -8.94 3.01 -14.59
CA GLU A 255 -8.52 3.59 -13.32
C GLU A 255 -9.68 3.64 -12.32
N SER A 256 -9.33 3.56 -11.04
CA SER A 256 -10.26 3.77 -9.93
C SER A 256 -9.57 4.50 -8.78
N ILE A 257 -10.34 5.30 -8.05
CA ILE A 257 -9.90 5.87 -6.78
C ILE A 257 -10.83 5.38 -5.67
N SER A 258 -10.26 5.06 -4.53
CA SER A 258 -11.05 4.58 -3.41
C SER A 258 -10.52 5.10 -2.08
N ASN A 259 -11.41 5.19 -1.12
CA ASN A 259 -11.09 5.54 0.25
C ASN A 259 -11.80 4.60 1.21
N GLY A 260 -11.12 4.19 2.28
CA GLY A 260 -11.66 3.33 3.30
C GLY A 260 -11.39 3.87 4.70
N GLN A 261 -12.37 3.76 5.58
CA GLN A 261 -12.24 4.17 6.97
C GLN A 261 -12.77 3.09 7.91
N ILE A 262 -11.92 2.65 8.85
CA ILE A 262 -12.37 1.97 10.06
C ILE A 262 -12.81 3.07 11.03
N LEU A 263 -14.07 3.03 11.44
CA LEU A 263 -14.66 4.03 12.32
C LEU A 263 -14.08 3.91 13.74
N PHE A 264 -13.97 5.03 14.44
CA PHE A 264 -13.37 5.07 15.80
C PHE A 264 -14.18 4.25 16.81
N ASN A 265 -15.50 4.27 16.65
CA ASN A 265 -16.47 3.51 17.44
C ASN A 265 -17.46 2.81 16.52
N ASP A 266 -18.37 2.05 17.08
CA ASP A 266 -19.53 1.54 16.36
C ASP A 266 -20.50 2.67 16.08
N TYR A 267 -20.93 2.77 14.82
CA TYR A 267 -21.80 3.83 14.33
C TYR A 267 -23.20 3.29 14.01
N SER A 268 -24.22 4.11 14.26
CA SER A 268 -25.56 3.83 13.76
C SER A 268 -25.62 4.00 12.23
N PHE A 269 -26.74 3.59 11.64
CA PHE A 269 -26.98 3.79 10.21
C PHE A 269 -26.89 5.26 9.80
N ASP A 270 -27.51 6.17 10.57
CA ASP A 270 -27.55 7.60 10.24
C ASP A 270 -26.21 8.29 10.53
N ASP A 271 -25.51 7.94 11.61
CA ASP A 271 -24.17 8.46 11.89
C ASP A 271 -23.16 8.06 10.80
N ALA A 272 -23.23 6.80 10.34
CA ALA A 272 -22.34 6.30 9.30
C ALA A 272 -22.60 6.95 7.92
N LEU A 273 -23.84 7.39 7.66
CA LEU A 273 -24.18 8.13 6.46
C LEU A 273 -23.49 9.50 6.41
N ILE A 274 -23.28 10.15 7.56
CA ILE A 274 -22.52 11.41 7.63
C ILE A 274 -21.08 11.16 7.14
N VAL A 275 -20.46 10.09 7.62
CA VAL A 275 -19.10 9.72 7.22
C VAL A 275 -19.02 9.34 5.75
N LEU A 276 -20.05 8.66 5.22
CA LEU A 276 -20.15 8.36 3.81
C LEU A 276 -20.08 9.63 2.95
N TYR A 277 -20.87 10.65 3.27
CA TYR A 277 -20.84 11.93 2.55
C TYR A 277 -19.47 12.62 2.61
N GLU A 278 -18.81 12.59 3.76
CA GLU A 278 -17.46 13.13 3.91
C GLU A 278 -16.42 12.40 3.04
N MET A 279 -16.54 11.08 2.95
CA MET A 279 -15.63 10.26 2.13
C MET A 279 -15.88 10.49 0.63
N VAL A 280 -17.14 10.60 0.23
CA VAL A 280 -17.53 10.93 -1.16
C VAL A 280 -17.06 12.33 -1.54
N ASP A 281 -17.22 13.35 -0.66
CA ASP A 281 -16.69 14.69 -0.91
C ASP A 281 -15.19 14.68 -1.20
N GLN A 282 -14.42 13.94 -0.41
CA GLN A 282 -12.98 13.83 -0.62
C GLN A 282 -12.63 13.19 -1.97
N LEU A 283 -13.31 12.09 -2.36
CA LEU A 283 -13.06 11.43 -3.65
C LEU A 283 -13.46 12.30 -4.83
N VAL A 284 -14.58 13.03 -4.71
CA VAL A 284 -15.03 13.93 -5.78
C VAL A 284 -14.07 15.10 -5.97
N LEU A 285 -13.54 15.69 -4.89
CA LEU A 285 -12.51 16.72 -4.99
C LEU A 285 -11.23 16.17 -5.64
N GLU A 286 -10.82 14.95 -5.30
CA GLU A 286 -9.68 14.29 -5.96
C GLU A 286 -9.94 14.04 -7.45
N LEU A 287 -11.14 13.56 -7.81
CA LEU A 287 -11.55 13.36 -9.20
C LEU A 287 -11.52 14.68 -10.00
N THR A 288 -12.04 15.76 -9.39
CA THR A 288 -12.01 17.11 -9.98
C THR A 288 -10.59 17.62 -10.17
N GLN A 289 -9.71 17.37 -9.20
CA GLN A 289 -8.28 17.75 -9.28
C GLN A 289 -7.55 17.02 -10.42
N ARG A 290 -7.90 15.75 -10.65
CA ARG A 290 -7.39 14.93 -11.77
C ARG A 290 -8.00 15.31 -13.11
N LYS A 291 -8.96 16.25 -13.16
CA LYS A 291 -9.73 16.61 -14.36
C LYS A 291 -10.40 15.39 -15.00
N SER A 292 -10.97 14.53 -14.18
CA SER A 292 -11.54 13.25 -14.60
C SER A 292 -13.00 13.13 -14.18
N LYS A 293 -13.71 12.18 -14.79
CA LYS A 293 -15.10 11.82 -14.52
C LYS A 293 -15.24 10.33 -14.28
N THR A 294 -16.32 9.92 -13.60
CA THR A 294 -16.66 8.51 -13.36
C THR A 294 -18.08 8.20 -13.83
N ASP A 295 -18.32 6.94 -14.20
CA ASP A 295 -19.66 6.40 -14.47
C ASP A 295 -19.99 5.19 -13.58
N SER A 296 -19.18 4.92 -12.56
CA SER A 296 -19.39 3.76 -11.68
C SER A 296 -18.92 4.04 -10.26
N ILE A 297 -19.74 3.64 -9.29
CA ILE A 297 -19.44 3.76 -7.86
C ILE A 297 -19.39 2.39 -7.20
N SER A 298 -18.61 2.26 -6.14
CA SER A 298 -18.58 1.08 -5.29
C SER A 298 -18.64 1.44 -3.82
N LEU A 299 -19.42 0.68 -3.07
CA LEU A 299 -19.63 0.82 -1.63
C LEU A 299 -19.37 -0.51 -0.95
N TYR A 300 -18.69 -0.48 0.19
CA TYR A 300 -18.54 -1.63 1.07
C TYR A 300 -18.74 -1.18 2.52
N VAL A 301 -19.65 -1.83 3.21
CA VAL A 301 -19.97 -1.58 4.62
C VAL A 301 -19.74 -2.84 5.43
N ARG A 302 -18.90 -2.77 6.47
CA ARG A 302 -18.64 -3.85 7.40
C ARG A 302 -19.17 -3.48 8.78
N TYR A 303 -19.80 -4.45 9.41
CA TYR A 303 -20.40 -4.33 10.73
C TYR A 303 -19.44 -4.76 11.84
N SER A 304 -19.73 -4.33 13.07
CA SER A 304 -18.93 -4.65 14.25
C SER A 304 -19.05 -6.14 14.60
N LYS A 305 -17.97 -6.70 15.17
CA LYS A 305 -17.90 -8.04 15.76
C LYS A 305 -18.46 -9.17 14.88
N GLU A 306 -18.35 -9.02 13.55
CA GLU A 306 -18.85 -10.01 12.60
C GLU A 306 -20.34 -10.41 12.81
N CYS A 307 -21.14 -9.48 13.36
CA CYS A 307 -22.56 -9.70 13.65
C CYS A 307 -23.35 -10.13 12.41
N THR A 308 -22.90 -9.74 11.22
CA THR A 308 -23.51 -10.07 9.93
C THR A 308 -22.51 -9.90 8.80
N ALA A 309 -22.81 -10.50 7.65
CA ALA A 309 -22.02 -10.32 6.44
C ALA A 309 -22.00 -8.83 6.03
N SER A 310 -20.85 -8.39 5.50
CA SER A 310 -20.69 -7.07 4.90
C SER A 310 -21.67 -6.86 3.74
N THR A 311 -22.02 -5.60 3.50
CA THR A 311 -22.98 -5.18 2.48
C THR A 311 -22.39 -4.11 1.58
N GLY A 312 -23.15 -3.66 0.60
CA GLY A 312 -22.73 -2.72 -0.43
C GLY A 312 -22.81 -3.35 -1.81
N GLY A 313 -21.96 -2.90 -2.71
CA GLY A 313 -21.91 -3.38 -4.08
C GLY A 313 -21.31 -2.34 -5.02
N THR A 314 -21.28 -2.68 -6.31
CA THR A 314 -20.88 -1.77 -7.39
C THR A 314 -22.11 -1.40 -8.21
N ARG A 315 -22.21 -0.13 -8.60
CA ARG A 315 -23.30 0.39 -9.43
C ARG A 315 -22.73 1.19 -10.59
N LYS A 316 -23.12 0.83 -11.81
CA LYS A 316 -22.90 1.67 -12.98
C LYS A 316 -23.96 2.77 -13.00
N LEU A 317 -23.52 3.98 -13.27
CA LEU A 317 -24.38 5.18 -13.38
C LEU A 317 -24.86 5.35 -14.82
N ASN A 318 -26.01 5.99 -15.00
CA ASN A 318 -26.53 6.35 -16.30
C ASN A 318 -25.98 7.69 -16.83
N PHE A 319 -25.00 8.25 -16.13
CA PHE A 319 -24.28 9.47 -16.48
C PHE A 319 -22.81 9.33 -16.13
N ARG A 320 -21.97 10.19 -16.71
CA ARG A 320 -20.56 10.36 -16.35
C ARG A 320 -20.36 11.76 -15.79
N SER A 321 -19.84 11.88 -14.58
CA SER A 321 -19.76 13.17 -13.89
C SER A 321 -18.63 13.22 -12.85
N SER A 322 -18.25 14.45 -12.48
CA SER A 322 -17.48 14.79 -11.28
C SER A 322 -18.27 15.71 -10.33
N SER A 323 -19.59 15.85 -10.51
CA SER A 323 -20.46 16.62 -9.64
C SER A 323 -20.69 15.89 -8.32
N TYR A 324 -20.43 16.57 -7.19
CA TYR A 324 -20.67 15.99 -5.87
C TYR A 324 -22.14 15.68 -5.63
N SER A 325 -23.05 16.59 -6.02
CA SER A 325 -24.48 16.40 -5.79
C SER A 325 -25.03 15.15 -6.47
N LYS A 326 -24.62 14.90 -7.72
CA LYS A 326 -25.02 13.72 -8.47
C LYS A 326 -24.43 12.43 -7.89
N ILE A 327 -23.12 12.43 -7.64
CA ILE A 327 -22.41 11.25 -7.14
C ILE A 327 -22.85 10.89 -5.72
N SER A 328 -23.00 11.90 -4.83
CA SER A 328 -23.42 11.66 -3.45
C SER A 328 -24.85 11.11 -3.36
N ALA A 329 -25.77 11.59 -4.21
CA ALA A 329 -27.14 11.07 -4.27
C ALA A 329 -27.16 9.56 -4.65
N GLU A 330 -26.33 9.13 -5.60
CA GLU A 330 -26.24 7.72 -5.99
C GLU A 330 -25.57 6.86 -4.90
N PHE A 331 -24.58 7.39 -4.19
CA PHE A 331 -24.02 6.71 -3.02
C PHE A 331 -25.03 6.56 -1.90
N GLU A 332 -25.80 7.62 -1.59
CA GLU A 332 -26.86 7.56 -0.58
C GLU A 332 -27.91 6.52 -0.94
N LYS A 333 -28.35 6.49 -2.20
CA LYS A 333 -29.30 5.50 -2.69
C LYS A 333 -28.74 4.06 -2.54
N LEU A 334 -27.50 3.81 -2.99
CA LEU A 334 -26.86 2.52 -2.84
C LEU A 334 -26.71 2.13 -1.36
N TYR A 335 -26.33 3.08 -0.51
CA TYR A 335 -26.21 2.86 0.94
C TYR A 335 -27.55 2.47 1.57
N ARG A 336 -28.62 3.23 1.30
CA ARG A 336 -29.96 2.99 1.85
C ARG A 336 -30.56 1.64 1.38
N GLU A 337 -30.27 1.23 0.16
CA GLU A 337 -30.74 -0.03 -0.41
C GLU A 337 -30.00 -1.27 0.16
N THR A 338 -28.71 -1.14 0.42
CA THR A 338 -27.87 -2.31 0.75
C THR A 338 -27.50 -2.41 2.23
N THR A 339 -27.46 -1.30 2.96
CA THR A 339 -26.97 -1.27 4.35
C THR A 339 -28.04 -1.69 5.35
N LYS A 340 -27.70 -2.61 6.24
CA LYS A 340 -28.58 -3.11 7.28
C LYS A 340 -28.67 -2.12 8.46
N LYS A 341 -29.85 -1.56 8.71
CA LYS A 341 -30.07 -0.50 9.71
C LYS A 341 -29.84 -0.93 11.16
N ASN A 342 -30.10 -2.19 11.48
CA ASN A 342 -30.13 -2.68 12.86
C ASN A 342 -28.78 -3.22 13.36
N TYR A 343 -27.69 -3.04 12.58
CA TYR A 343 -26.39 -3.54 12.95
C TYR A 343 -25.38 -2.39 13.08
N PRO A 344 -24.50 -2.40 14.10
CA PRO A 344 -23.50 -1.37 14.30
C PRO A 344 -22.45 -1.44 13.20
N ILE A 345 -22.19 -0.30 12.55
CA ILE A 345 -21.26 -0.17 11.43
C ILE A 345 -19.86 0.14 11.96
N ARG A 346 -18.86 -0.58 11.45
CA ARG A 346 -17.46 -0.45 11.88
C ARG A 346 -16.52 0.03 10.78
N GLN A 347 -16.88 -0.18 9.51
CA GLN A 347 -16.03 0.24 8.40
C GLN A 347 -16.87 0.62 7.19
N ILE A 348 -16.44 1.67 6.49
CA ILE A 348 -17.00 2.10 5.21
C ILE A 348 -15.85 2.22 4.21
N ASN A 349 -16.03 1.68 3.02
CA ASN A 349 -15.16 1.94 1.87
C ASN A 349 -16.02 2.46 0.72
N VAL A 350 -15.54 3.47 0.05
CA VAL A 350 -16.15 4.08 -1.14
C VAL A 350 -15.15 4.10 -2.28
N GLY A 351 -15.63 3.90 -3.50
CA GLY A 351 -14.79 3.93 -4.69
C GLY A 351 -15.50 4.56 -5.88
N LEU A 352 -14.75 5.25 -6.70
CA LEU A 352 -15.12 5.75 -8.02
C LEU A 352 -14.33 4.92 -9.04
N ASN A 353 -15.04 4.24 -9.94
CA ASN A 353 -14.45 3.33 -10.91
C ASN A 353 -14.63 3.86 -12.33
N HIS A 354 -13.95 3.26 -13.30
CA HIS A 354 -13.99 3.67 -14.71
C HIS A 354 -13.71 5.17 -14.85
N ILE A 355 -12.60 5.60 -14.27
CA ILE A 355 -12.16 6.99 -14.31
C ILE A 355 -11.57 7.25 -15.69
N GLU A 356 -12.04 8.30 -16.34
CA GLU A 356 -11.51 8.78 -17.62
C GLU A 356 -11.24 10.28 -17.55
N GLU A 357 -10.19 10.72 -18.24
CA GLU A 357 -9.88 12.14 -18.37
C GLU A 357 -11.02 12.88 -19.07
N ASP A 358 -11.32 14.08 -18.59
CA ASP A 358 -12.34 14.94 -19.17
C ASP A 358 -11.75 15.75 -20.32
N GLU A 359 -11.38 15.06 -21.42
CA GLU A 359 -10.77 15.70 -22.59
C GLU A 359 -11.76 16.54 -23.38
N PHE A 360 -13.06 16.23 -23.33
CA PHE A 360 -14.11 16.94 -24.05
C PHE A 360 -15.29 17.24 -23.14
N GLN A 361 -15.62 18.51 -22.94
CA GLN A 361 -16.93 18.90 -22.43
C GLN A 361 -17.97 18.64 -23.53
N GLN A 362 -18.66 17.52 -23.46
CA GLN A 362 -19.89 17.35 -24.19
C GLN A 362 -20.90 18.34 -23.60
N LEU A 363 -21.13 19.45 -24.26
CA LEU A 363 -22.17 20.38 -23.90
C LEU A 363 -23.51 19.67 -24.07
N ASP A 364 -24.15 19.32 -22.97
CA ASP A 364 -25.53 18.87 -22.97
C ASP A 364 -26.41 20.08 -23.20
N LEU A 365 -27.01 20.15 -24.38
CA LEU A 365 -27.96 21.24 -24.77
C LEU A 365 -29.16 21.36 -23.81
N PHE A 366 -29.44 20.33 -23.04
CA PHE A 366 -30.50 20.26 -22.04
C PHE A 366 -29.97 20.09 -20.60
N GLY A 367 -28.64 20.04 -20.43
CA GLY A 367 -27.98 19.93 -19.14
C GLY A 367 -28.16 21.17 -18.30
N LYS A 368 -28.49 21.00 -17.03
CA LYS A 368 -28.67 22.10 -16.10
C LYS A 368 -27.34 22.84 -15.91
N VAL A 369 -27.36 24.16 -16.04
CA VAL A 369 -26.27 25.13 -15.79
C VAL A 369 -25.63 24.95 -14.39
N ASP A 370 -26.25 24.17 -13.50
CA ASP A 370 -25.83 23.94 -12.12
C ASP A 370 -24.55 23.07 -12.00
N ASP A 371 -24.29 22.11 -12.92
CA ASP A 371 -23.09 21.26 -12.85
C ASP A 371 -21.80 22.07 -13.03
N ASP A 372 -21.78 23.04 -13.96
CA ASP A 372 -20.62 23.90 -14.21
C ASP A 372 -20.32 24.82 -13.01
N LYS A 373 -21.36 25.33 -12.35
CA LYS A 373 -21.20 26.14 -11.13
C LYS A 373 -20.64 25.30 -9.99
N GLU A 374 -21.14 24.08 -9.80
CA GLU A 374 -20.65 23.17 -8.78
C GLU A 374 -19.20 22.78 -9.01
N ILE A 375 -18.81 22.43 -10.22
CA ILE A 375 -17.42 22.10 -10.59
C ILE A 375 -16.48 23.31 -10.39
N LYS A 376 -16.93 24.52 -10.73
CA LYS A 376 -16.16 25.75 -10.44
C LYS A 376 -15.97 25.95 -8.92
N ALA A 377 -17.04 25.74 -8.14
CA ALA A 377 -16.95 25.82 -6.67
C ALA A 377 -16.00 24.74 -6.10
N GLN A 378 -16.04 23.49 -6.61
CA GLN A 378 -15.11 22.42 -6.22
C GLN A 378 -13.66 22.80 -6.50
N LYS A 379 -13.37 23.40 -7.67
CA LYS A 379 -12.01 23.91 -7.99
C LYS A 379 -11.57 24.99 -7.00
N GLY A 380 -12.41 25.96 -6.67
CA GLY A 380 -12.10 26.97 -5.65
C GLY A 380 -11.86 26.36 -4.26
N ILE A 381 -12.64 25.34 -3.88
CA ILE A 381 -12.43 24.62 -2.61
C ILE A 381 -11.07 23.90 -2.62
N ILE A 382 -10.68 23.29 -3.74
CA ILE A 382 -9.38 22.63 -3.88
C ILE A 382 -8.24 23.64 -3.71
N GLU A 383 -8.32 24.81 -4.35
CA GLU A 383 -7.32 25.87 -4.23
C GLU A 383 -7.16 26.34 -2.78
N ILE A 384 -8.27 26.58 -2.08
CA ILE A 384 -8.25 26.98 -0.66
C ILE A 384 -7.63 25.87 0.20
N LYS A 385 -8.04 24.61 0.00
CA LYS A 385 -7.50 23.47 0.76
C LYS A 385 -6.02 23.25 0.50
N ASN A 386 -5.55 23.46 -0.72
CA ASN A 386 -4.11 23.36 -1.06
C ASN A 386 -3.29 24.47 -0.38
N LYS A 387 -3.84 25.69 -0.28
CA LYS A 387 -3.15 26.85 0.30
C LYS A 387 -3.20 26.86 1.83
N PHE A 388 -4.34 26.51 2.43
CA PHE A 388 -4.61 26.70 3.86
C PHE A 388 -4.82 25.38 4.62
N GLY A 389 -4.68 24.23 3.95
CA GLY A 389 -4.84 22.90 4.54
C GLY A 389 -6.23 22.30 4.35
N LYS A 390 -6.30 20.98 4.48
CA LYS A 390 -7.52 20.18 4.18
C LYS A 390 -8.75 20.58 5.03
N ASN A 391 -8.56 21.20 6.20
CA ASN A 391 -9.62 21.62 7.10
C ASN A 391 -10.05 23.08 6.92
N ALA A 392 -9.48 23.82 5.98
CA ALA A 392 -9.82 25.23 5.76
C ALA A 392 -11.27 25.44 5.28
N VAL A 393 -11.80 24.50 4.50
CA VAL A 393 -13.20 24.50 4.06
C VAL A 393 -13.78 23.12 4.29
N LEU A 394 -14.88 23.04 5.01
CA LEU A 394 -15.63 21.83 5.31
C LEU A 394 -17.11 22.02 5.01
N ARG A 395 -17.83 20.94 4.70
CA ARG A 395 -19.30 20.98 4.66
C ARG A 395 -19.86 21.07 6.08
N CYS A 396 -21.01 21.72 6.26
CA CYS A 396 -21.63 21.86 7.58
C CYS A 396 -21.89 20.49 8.26
N SER A 397 -22.20 19.44 7.48
CA SER A 397 -22.34 18.08 8.01
C SER A 397 -21.07 17.56 8.71
N SER A 398 -19.89 18.03 8.32
CA SER A 398 -18.61 17.66 8.97
C SER A 398 -18.36 18.36 10.32
N LEU A 399 -19.30 19.18 10.78
CA LEU A 399 -19.27 19.81 12.12
C LEU A 399 -20.14 19.05 13.13
N GLN A 400 -20.87 18.03 12.70
CA GLN A 400 -21.69 17.19 13.59
C GLN A 400 -20.81 16.29 14.47
N ASP A 401 -21.32 15.89 15.64
CA ASP A 401 -20.57 15.14 16.65
C ASP A 401 -19.98 13.82 16.15
N LYS A 402 -20.65 13.16 15.20
CA LYS A 402 -20.21 11.89 14.62
C LYS A 402 -19.38 12.03 13.35
N ALA A 403 -19.18 13.24 12.87
CA ALA A 403 -18.34 13.52 11.71
C ALA A 403 -16.87 13.23 12.00
N THR A 404 -16.15 12.75 11.00
CA THR A 404 -14.75 12.30 11.12
C THR A 404 -13.77 13.09 10.28
N ALA A 405 -14.24 13.91 9.32
CA ALA A 405 -13.38 14.56 8.32
C ALA A 405 -12.27 15.41 8.96
N ARG A 406 -12.55 16.16 10.02
CA ARG A 406 -11.58 17.03 10.71
C ARG A 406 -10.39 16.24 11.25
N ILE A 407 -10.68 15.06 11.85
CA ILE A 407 -9.64 14.17 12.38
C ILE A 407 -8.96 13.44 11.22
N ARG A 408 -9.74 12.86 10.28
CA ARG A 408 -9.22 12.12 9.14
C ARG A 408 -8.29 12.96 8.26
N ASN A 409 -8.57 14.24 8.05
CA ASN A 409 -7.73 15.14 7.26
C ASN A 409 -6.32 15.35 7.84
N LYS A 410 -6.11 15.07 9.13
CA LYS A 410 -4.82 15.10 9.81
C LYS A 410 -4.04 13.79 9.67
N LEU A 411 -4.70 12.73 9.20
CA LEU A 411 -4.11 11.41 9.07
C LEU A 411 -3.51 11.20 7.70
N VAL A 412 -2.46 10.39 7.63
CA VAL A 412 -1.87 9.83 6.42
C VAL A 412 -1.90 8.31 6.57
N GLY A 413 -2.53 7.60 5.63
CA GLY A 413 -2.72 6.15 5.73
C GLY A 413 -3.46 5.71 7.00
N GLY A 414 -4.34 6.57 7.57
CA GLY A 414 -5.06 6.31 8.81
C GLY A 414 -4.24 6.56 10.09
N HIS A 415 -3.02 7.06 10.01
CA HIS A 415 -2.13 7.35 11.14
C HIS A 415 -1.77 8.84 11.19
N ASN A 416 -1.36 9.31 12.37
CA ASN A 416 -1.03 10.73 12.55
C ASN A 416 0.03 11.19 11.53
N GLY A 417 -0.27 12.30 10.84
CA GLY A 417 0.59 12.88 9.81
C GLY A 417 1.22 14.22 10.19
N GLU A 418 0.84 14.82 11.31
CA GLU A 418 1.18 16.23 11.62
C GLU A 418 2.30 16.42 12.66
N LEU A 419 2.92 15.36 13.16
CA LEU A 419 4.00 15.49 14.18
C LEU A 419 5.38 15.51 13.58
#